data_fb622f9f6d39294e2acdadc43080f79d
#
_entry.id   fb622f9f6d39294e2acdadc43080f79d
#
_cell.length_a   1.000
_cell.length_b   1.000
_cell.length_c   1.000
_cell.angle_alpha   90.00
_cell.angle_beta   90.00
_cell.angle_gamma   90.00
#
_symmetry.space_group_name_H-M   'P 1'
#
loop_
_entity.id
_entity.type
_entity.pdbx_description
1 polymer ?
#
loop_
_entity_poly.entity_id
_entity_poly.type
_entity_poly.pdbx_seq_one_letter_code
_entity_poly.pdbx_strand_id
1 'polypeptide(L)'
;VLGIVKILIVVIVAIIVAPPVGDAFHQTILPSHIDFASITTIVGGTVGGYICYSGAHRLLDKGAVGPENIKEVSSAATKGIIVVGIVRYVLFLAILGVVTSGAMIDLSSKNANPAAQAFQYAAGEFGFKIFGLIFFAAGISSAIGAAYTSVSFFTVFKKDISLKQRNTCTVIFIAAALLLFVILGATPASLLIFVGGFNGLVLPIGLTLFVYVAAFRKDLIGYQGYPKWLTVLGILTCVLTWYMGYISFNTIFHYLES
;
A
#
# COMPACT_ATOMS: atom_id res chain seq x y z
N VAL A 1 0.11 4.55 -19.77
CA VAL A 1 -1.14 4.20 -20.45
C VAL A 1 -2.00 3.28 -19.57
N LEU A 2 -1.54 2.10 -19.14
CA LEU A 2 -2.32 1.15 -18.32
C LEU A 2 -2.86 1.75 -17.00
N GLY A 3 -2.11 2.64 -16.34
CA GLY A 3 -2.55 3.31 -15.13
C GLY A 3 -3.76 4.22 -15.36
N ILE A 4 -3.78 4.96 -16.46
CA ILE A 4 -4.90 5.85 -16.83
C ILE A 4 -6.13 5.02 -17.18
N VAL A 5 -5.96 3.96 -17.97
CA VAL A 5 -7.06 3.04 -18.32
C VAL A 5 -7.68 2.43 -17.09
N LYS A 6 -6.87 1.98 -16.12
CA LYS A 6 -7.34 1.47 -14.82
C LYS A 6 -8.21 2.51 -14.09
N ILE A 7 -7.76 3.75 -13.99
CA ILE A 7 -8.50 4.82 -13.31
C ILE A 7 -9.83 5.08 -13.99
N LEU A 8 -9.84 5.19 -15.33
CA LEU A 8 -11.05 5.40 -16.10
C LEU A 8 -12.08 4.29 -15.89
N ILE A 9 -11.65 3.03 -15.90
CA ILE A 9 -12.56 1.89 -15.68
C ILE A 9 -13.14 1.92 -14.28
N VAL A 10 -12.34 2.19 -13.25
CA VAL A 10 -12.82 2.30 -11.86
C VAL A 10 -13.86 3.42 -11.73
N VAL A 11 -13.63 4.56 -12.36
CA VAL A 11 -14.58 5.69 -12.39
C VAL A 11 -15.88 5.29 -13.10
N ILE A 12 -15.78 4.65 -14.26
CA ILE A 12 -16.97 4.18 -15.01
C ILE A 12 -17.80 3.21 -14.17
N VAL A 13 -17.16 2.23 -13.54
CA VAL A 13 -17.85 1.28 -12.66
C VAL A 13 -18.50 2.00 -11.48
N ALA A 14 -17.83 2.93 -10.83
CA ALA A 14 -18.40 3.71 -9.74
C ALA A 14 -19.65 4.51 -10.18
N ILE A 15 -19.67 5.04 -11.41
CA ILE A 15 -20.83 5.74 -11.97
C ILE A 15 -21.97 4.76 -12.23
N ILE A 16 -21.69 3.58 -12.81
CA ILE A 16 -22.71 2.56 -13.14
C ILE A 16 -23.42 2.05 -11.90
N VAL A 17 -22.67 1.76 -10.84
CA VAL A 17 -23.27 1.18 -9.60
C VAL A 17 -23.94 2.23 -8.71
N ALA A 18 -23.83 3.52 -9.02
CA ALA A 18 -24.47 4.63 -8.32
C ALA A 18 -24.39 4.51 -6.78
N PRO A 19 -23.19 4.52 -6.18
CA PRO A 19 -23.01 4.35 -4.75
C PRO A 19 -23.71 5.45 -3.95
N PRO A 20 -24.07 5.21 -2.67
CA PRO A 20 -24.62 6.23 -1.79
C PRO A 20 -23.51 7.23 -1.36
N VAL A 21 -23.13 8.12 -2.27
CA VAL A 21 -21.98 9.04 -2.09
C VAL A 21 -22.16 9.94 -0.88
N GLY A 22 -23.39 10.41 -0.61
CA GLY A 22 -23.71 11.27 0.54
C GLY A 22 -23.43 10.57 1.86
N ASP A 23 -23.91 9.33 2.03
CA ASP A 23 -23.71 8.53 3.23
C ASP A 23 -22.24 8.15 3.38
N ALA A 24 -21.58 7.76 2.28
CA ALA A 24 -20.17 7.44 2.28
C ALA A 24 -19.32 8.64 2.73
N PHE A 25 -19.62 9.84 2.24
CA PHE A 25 -18.91 11.05 2.63
C PHE A 25 -19.17 11.41 4.10
N HIS A 26 -20.43 11.30 4.55
CA HIS A 26 -20.79 11.54 5.95
C HIS A 26 -20.01 10.58 6.87
N GLN A 27 -20.00 9.28 6.57
CA GLN A 27 -19.29 8.27 7.34
C GLN A 27 -17.75 8.41 7.25
N THR A 28 -17.23 9.06 6.22
CA THR A 28 -15.79 9.36 6.11
C THR A 28 -15.37 10.42 7.12
N ILE A 29 -16.25 11.40 7.41
CA ILE A 29 -15.96 12.51 8.34
C ILE A 29 -16.40 12.15 9.76
N LEU A 30 -17.58 11.57 9.90
CA LEU A 30 -18.21 11.22 11.18
C LEU A 30 -18.62 9.74 11.16
N PRO A 31 -17.66 8.81 11.30
CA PRO A 31 -17.96 7.40 11.28
C PRO A 31 -18.80 6.98 12.49
N SER A 32 -19.85 6.20 12.26
CA SER A 32 -20.68 5.62 13.32
C SER A 32 -19.94 4.52 14.10
N HIS A 33 -18.96 3.87 13.46
CA HIS A 33 -18.12 2.85 14.05
C HIS A 33 -16.70 2.95 13.51
N ILE A 34 -15.70 2.75 14.36
CA ILE A 34 -14.27 2.75 13.98
C ILE A 34 -13.71 1.36 14.25
N ASP A 35 -13.43 0.63 13.17
CA ASP A 35 -12.75 -0.66 13.25
C ASP A 35 -11.24 -0.48 13.02
N PHE A 36 -10.51 -0.38 14.12
CA PHE A 36 -9.05 -0.21 14.08
C PHE A 36 -8.31 -1.39 13.47
N ALA A 37 -8.85 -2.62 13.53
CA ALA A 37 -8.22 -3.79 12.93
C ALA A 37 -8.24 -3.69 11.40
N SER A 38 -9.40 -3.37 10.82
CA SER A 38 -9.53 -3.10 9.38
C SER A 38 -8.69 -1.92 8.92
N ILE A 39 -8.69 -0.81 9.68
CA ILE A 39 -7.84 0.36 9.39
C ILE A 39 -6.37 -0.03 9.35
N THR A 40 -5.90 -0.77 10.35
CA THR A 40 -4.51 -1.21 10.46
C THR A 40 -4.10 -2.10 9.29
N THR A 41 -4.96 -3.06 8.92
CA THR A 41 -4.74 -3.94 7.76
C THR A 41 -4.67 -3.15 6.46
N ILE A 42 -5.58 -2.19 6.25
CA ILE A 42 -5.58 -1.32 5.07
C ILE A 42 -4.33 -0.43 5.03
N VAL A 43 -3.95 0.17 6.15
CA VAL A 43 -2.75 1.01 6.24
C VAL A 43 -1.50 0.18 5.99
N GLY A 44 -1.35 -0.98 6.64
CA GLY A 44 -0.22 -1.88 6.44
C GLY A 44 -0.10 -2.39 5.00
N GLY A 45 -1.24 -2.78 4.39
CA GLY A 45 -1.27 -3.19 2.98
C GLY A 45 -1.09 -2.05 1.98
N THR A 46 -1.34 -0.80 2.41
CA THR A 46 -1.28 0.40 1.57
C THR A 46 0.06 1.08 1.61
N VAL A 47 0.53 1.37 2.82
CA VAL A 47 1.80 2.07 3.07
C VAL A 47 2.97 1.11 2.85
N GLY A 48 2.72 -0.19 2.92
CA GLY A 48 3.71 -1.22 2.57
C GLY A 48 4.86 -1.32 3.56
N GLY A 49 4.64 -0.96 4.82
CA GLY A 49 5.62 -1.12 5.89
C GLY A 49 7.01 -0.61 5.52
N TYR A 50 7.97 -1.53 5.40
CA TYR A 50 9.36 -1.18 5.10
C TYR A 50 9.57 -0.51 3.73
N ILE A 51 8.71 -0.72 2.75
CA ILE A 51 8.87 -0.16 1.39
C ILE A 51 8.81 1.38 1.42
N CYS A 52 8.06 1.98 2.33
CA CYS A 52 8.04 3.44 2.50
C CYS A 52 9.42 4.01 2.85
N TYR A 53 10.23 3.25 3.56
CA TYR A 53 11.57 3.66 3.97
C TYR A 53 12.61 3.24 2.96
N SER A 54 12.41 2.09 2.33
CA SER A 54 13.35 1.47 1.43
C SER A 54 13.50 2.17 0.08
N GLY A 55 12.50 2.93 -0.33
CA GLY A 55 12.52 3.66 -1.59
C GLY A 55 13.40 4.92 -1.58
N ALA A 56 13.72 5.46 -0.41
CA ALA A 56 14.43 6.73 -0.28
C ALA A 56 15.83 6.72 -0.91
N HIS A 57 16.59 5.63 -0.79
CA HIS A 57 17.91 5.51 -1.41
C HIS A 57 17.85 5.58 -2.95
N ARG A 58 16.72 5.27 -3.57
CA ARG A 58 16.52 5.38 -5.03
C ARG A 58 16.49 6.83 -5.51
N LEU A 59 16.20 7.77 -4.63
CA LEU A 59 16.35 9.20 -4.93
C LEU A 59 17.83 9.57 -5.10
N LEU A 60 18.68 8.99 -4.26
CA LEU A 60 20.14 9.16 -4.37
C LEU A 60 20.67 8.59 -5.69
N ASP A 61 20.19 7.41 -6.09
CA ASP A 61 20.55 6.79 -7.39
C ASP A 61 20.16 7.68 -8.59
N LYS A 62 19.13 8.53 -8.44
CA LYS A 62 18.69 9.49 -9.46
C LYS A 62 19.39 10.85 -9.36
N GLY A 63 20.31 11.02 -8.42
CA GLY A 63 20.97 12.30 -8.18
C GLY A 63 20.09 13.36 -7.52
N ALA A 64 18.94 12.99 -6.97
CA ALA A 64 18.07 13.90 -6.21
C ALA A 64 18.63 14.10 -4.80
N VAL A 65 19.73 14.85 -4.71
CA VAL A 65 20.47 15.17 -3.48
C VAL A 65 20.48 16.67 -3.26
N GLY A 66 20.62 17.07 -2.00
CA GLY A 66 20.75 18.48 -1.63
C GLY A 66 19.44 19.21 -1.38
N PRO A 67 19.51 20.38 -0.71
CA PRO A 67 18.33 21.16 -0.32
C PRO A 67 17.49 21.65 -1.50
N GLU A 68 18.11 21.86 -2.66
CA GLU A 68 17.48 22.34 -3.89
C GLU A 68 16.41 21.38 -4.41
N ASN A 69 16.56 20.08 -4.17
CA ASN A 69 15.64 19.05 -4.63
C ASN A 69 14.48 18.78 -3.64
N ILE A 70 14.54 19.30 -2.42
CA ILE A 70 13.52 19.04 -1.37
C ILE A 70 12.11 19.42 -1.85
N LYS A 71 11.98 20.58 -2.48
CA LYS A 71 10.68 21.07 -2.94
C LYS A 71 10.08 20.17 -4.03
N GLU A 72 10.90 19.73 -4.97
CA GLU A 72 10.48 18.84 -6.04
C GLU A 72 10.06 17.48 -5.50
N VAL A 73 10.90 16.87 -4.67
CA VAL A 73 10.64 15.55 -4.04
C VAL A 73 9.39 15.60 -3.18
N SER A 74 9.24 16.63 -2.32
CA SER A 74 8.05 16.78 -1.47
C SER A 74 6.78 17.01 -2.27
N SER A 75 6.84 17.83 -3.32
CA SER A 75 5.70 18.08 -4.21
C SER A 75 5.29 16.80 -4.96
N ALA A 76 6.25 16.05 -5.48
CA ALA A 76 5.99 14.79 -6.17
C ALA A 76 5.36 13.76 -5.22
N ALA A 77 5.90 13.61 -4.00
CA ALA A 77 5.35 12.72 -2.98
C ALA A 77 3.91 13.11 -2.60
N THR A 78 3.67 14.38 -2.31
CA THR A 78 2.34 14.89 -1.92
C THR A 78 1.32 14.65 -3.04
N LYS A 79 1.65 15.00 -4.28
CA LYS A 79 0.78 14.77 -5.44
C LYS A 79 0.49 13.27 -5.62
N GLY A 80 1.50 12.42 -5.47
CA GLY A 80 1.35 10.98 -5.55
C GLY A 80 0.37 10.44 -4.51
N ILE A 81 0.49 10.87 -3.25
CA ILE A 81 -0.39 10.47 -2.16
C ILE A 81 -1.84 10.91 -2.43
N ILE A 82 -2.05 12.16 -2.86
CA ILE A 82 -3.39 12.70 -3.15
C ILE A 82 -4.04 11.91 -4.30
N VAL A 83 -3.34 11.70 -5.41
CA VAL A 83 -3.87 10.97 -6.58
C VAL A 83 -4.23 9.54 -6.19
N VAL A 84 -3.33 8.84 -5.49
CA VAL A 84 -3.59 7.46 -5.04
C VAL A 84 -4.76 7.41 -4.06
N GLY A 85 -4.88 8.38 -3.14
CA GLY A 85 -6.00 8.50 -2.22
C GLY A 85 -7.34 8.64 -2.94
N ILE A 86 -7.42 9.55 -3.93
CA ILE A 86 -8.63 9.75 -4.75
C ILE A 86 -9.00 8.46 -5.49
N VAL A 87 -8.05 7.81 -6.17
CA VAL A 87 -8.32 6.57 -6.92
C VAL A 87 -8.82 5.45 -6.02
N ARG A 88 -8.25 5.32 -4.83
CA ARG A 88 -8.70 4.32 -3.84
C ARG A 88 -10.08 4.62 -3.30
N TYR A 89 -10.39 5.88 -3.05
CA TYR A 89 -11.71 6.28 -2.59
C TYR A 89 -12.78 6.00 -3.66
N VAL A 90 -12.48 6.28 -4.93
CA VAL A 90 -13.39 5.93 -6.04
C VAL A 90 -13.56 4.41 -6.18
N LEU A 91 -12.48 3.63 -6.01
CA LEU A 91 -12.59 2.17 -6.00
C LEU A 91 -13.44 1.66 -4.83
N PHE A 92 -13.27 2.24 -3.65
CA PHE A 92 -14.10 1.95 -2.48
C PHE A 92 -15.57 2.25 -2.78
N LEU A 93 -15.88 3.41 -3.36
CA LEU A 93 -17.25 3.78 -3.75
C LEU A 93 -17.82 2.78 -4.77
N ALA A 94 -17.03 2.32 -5.74
CA ALA A 94 -17.47 1.31 -6.70
C ALA A 94 -17.88 0.00 -6.02
N ILE A 95 -17.07 -0.48 -5.07
CA ILE A 95 -17.38 -1.70 -4.31
C ILE A 95 -18.58 -1.47 -3.38
N LEU A 96 -18.64 -0.33 -2.71
CA LEU A 96 -19.76 0.04 -1.84
C LEU A 96 -21.09 0.04 -2.62
N GLY A 97 -21.12 0.64 -3.81
CA GLY A 97 -22.31 0.66 -4.66
C GLY A 97 -22.79 -0.75 -5.04
N VAL A 98 -21.86 -1.66 -5.32
CA VAL A 98 -22.20 -3.06 -5.61
C VAL A 98 -22.80 -3.75 -4.37
N VAL A 99 -22.18 -3.58 -3.20
CA VAL A 99 -22.66 -4.18 -1.95
C VAL A 99 -24.03 -3.61 -1.55
N THR A 100 -24.22 -2.30 -1.65
CA THR A 100 -25.49 -1.64 -1.30
C THR A 100 -26.60 -1.94 -2.29
N SER A 101 -26.31 -2.35 -3.51
CA SER A 101 -27.31 -2.83 -4.49
C SER A 101 -27.79 -4.26 -4.21
N GLY A 102 -27.33 -4.91 -3.14
CA GLY A 102 -27.75 -6.25 -2.74
C GLY A 102 -26.96 -7.38 -3.39
N ALA A 103 -25.86 -7.09 -4.07
CA ALA A 103 -24.98 -8.12 -4.61
C ALA A 103 -24.29 -8.91 -3.48
N MET A 104 -24.41 -10.22 -3.53
CA MET A 104 -23.70 -11.11 -2.62
C MET A 104 -22.28 -11.34 -3.14
N ILE A 105 -21.29 -10.76 -2.47
CA ILE A 105 -19.89 -10.99 -2.78
C ILE A 105 -19.39 -12.17 -1.96
N ASP A 106 -18.96 -13.24 -2.64
CA ASP A 106 -18.36 -14.39 -1.97
C ASP A 106 -16.96 -14.05 -1.48
N LEU A 107 -16.76 -14.14 -0.17
CA LEU A 107 -15.45 -13.92 0.49
C LEU A 107 -14.83 -15.25 0.94
N SER A 108 -15.55 -16.36 0.87
CA SER A 108 -15.19 -17.63 1.49
C SER A 108 -14.46 -18.60 0.55
N SER A 109 -14.65 -18.49 -0.76
CA SER A 109 -14.02 -19.41 -1.71
C SER A 109 -12.53 -19.11 -1.87
N LYS A 110 -11.72 -20.18 -2.06
CA LYS A 110 -10.26 -20.05 -2.26
C LYS A 110 -9.87 -19.13 -3.42
N ASN A 111 -10.73 -18.98 -4.40
CA ASN A 111 -10.51 -18.15 -5.59
C ASN A 111 -11.31 -16.84 -5.53
N ALA A 112 -11.89 -16.51 -4.38
CA ALA A 112 -12.67 -15.29 -4.23
C ALA A 112 -11.80 -14.04 -4.47
N ASN A 113 -12.23 -13.22 -5.41
CA ASN A 113 -11.69 -11.88 -5.61
C ASN A 113 -12.86 -10.89 -5.54
N PRO A 114 -13.09 -10.27 -4.38
CA PRO A 114 -14.24 -9.38 -4.17
C PRO A 114 -14.30 -8.24 -5.19
N ALA A 115 -13.16 -7.68 -5.56
CA ALA A 115 -13.11 -6.60 -6.54
C ALA A 115 -13.51 -7.11 -7.94
N ALA A 116 -13.02 -8.29 -8.35
CA ALA A 116 -13.41 -8.89 -9.62
C ALA A 116 -14.93 -9.17 -9.70
N GLN A 117 -15.51 -9.69 -8.61
CA GLN A 117 -16.96 -9.93 -8.51
C GLN A 117 -17.74 -8.61 -8.59
N ALA A 118 -17.26 -7.54 -7.95
CA ALA A 118 -17.88 -6.22 -8.04
C ALA A 118 -17.88 -5.69 -9.48
N PHE A 119 -16.78 -5.86 -10.21
CA PHE A 119 -16.70 -5.47 -11.62
C PHE A 119 -17.57 -6.35 -12.53
N GLN A 120 -17.68 -7.64 -12.21
CA GLN A 120 -18.59 -8.56 -12.91
C GLN A 120 -20.04 -8.16 -12.70
N TYR A 121 -20.42 -7.81 -11.48
CA TYR A 121 -21.77 -7.34 -11.18
C TYR A 121 -22.12 -6.05 -11.94
N ALA A 122 -21.19 -5.10 -11.96
CA ALA A 122 -21.38 -3.78 -12.57
C ALA A 122 -21.42 -3.81 -14.10
N ALA A 123 -20.58 -4.63 -14.75
CA ALA A 123 -20.37 -4.61 -16.20
C ALA A 123 -20.34 -6.02 -16.84
N GLY A 124 -20.88 -7.01 -16.16
CA GLY A 124 -20.99 -8.38 -16.64
C GLY A 124 -19.65 -9.04 -16.91
N GLU A 125 -19.66 -10.02 -17.79
CA GLU A 125 -18.46 -10.80 -18.19
C GLU A 125 -17.34 -9.92 -18.78
N PHE A 126 -17.70 -8.84 -19.44
CA PHE A 126 -16.74 -7.88 -19.99
C PHE A 126 -16.00 -7.14 -18.87
N GLY A 127 -16.72 -6.67 -17.85
CA GLY A 127 -16.12 -6.03 -16.67
C GLY A 127 -15.15 -6.97 -15.94
N PHE A 128 -15.54 -8.22 -15.76
CA PHE A 128 -14.69 -9.25 -15.15
C PHE A 128 -13.38 -9.45 -15.91
N LYS A 129 -13.44 -9.63 -17.23
CA LYS A 129 -12.24 -9.87 -18.07
C LYS A 129 -11.32 -8.66 -18.10
N ILE A 130 -11.87 -7.45 -18.24
CA ILE A 130 -11.06 -6.23 -18.24
C ILE A 130 -10.41 -6.00 -16.89
N PHE A 131 -11.16 -6.18 -15.80
CA PHE A 131 -10.59 -6.10 -14.46
C PHE A 131 -9.44 -7.09 -14.29
N GLY A 132 -9.64 -8.35 -14.69
CA GLY A 132 -8.61 -9.39 -14.62
C GLY A 132 -7.33 -9.01 -15.38
N LEU A 133 -7.46 -8.51 -16.60
CA LEU A 133 -6.32 -8.07 -17.42
C LEU A 133 -5.55 -6.92 -16.77
N ILE A 134 -6.27 -5.91 -16.28
CA ILE A 134 -5.66 -4.73 -15.63
C ILE A 134 -5.01 -5.13 -14.31
N PHE A 135 -5.68 -5.96 -13.52
CA PHE A 135 -5.17 -6.44 -12.25
C PHE A 135 -3.90 -7.29 -12.44
N PHE A 136 -3.89 -8.15 -13.44
CA PHE A 136 -2.73 -8.94 -13.82
C PHE A 136 -1.52 -8.06 -14.20
N ALA A 137 -1.75 -7.10 -15.09
CA ALA A 137 -0.68 -6.18 -15.51
C ALA A 137 -0.16 -5.31 -14.35
N ALA A 138 -1.06 -4.82 -13.49
CA ALA A 138 -0.70 -4.05 -12.30
C ALA A 138 0.06 -4.92 -11.27
N GLY A 139 -0.37 -6.17 -11.09
CA GLY A 139 0.25 -7.13 -10.19
C GLY A 139 1.69 -7.45 -10.59
N ILE A 140 1.92 -7.76 -11.86
CA ILE A 140 3.28 -8.00 -12.39
C ILE A 140 4.18 -6.78 -12.18
N SER A 141 3.70 -5.60 -12.55
CA SER A 141 4.47 -4.36 -12.40
C SER A 141 4.81 -4.07 -10.94
N SER A 142 3.85 -4.28 -10.04
CA SER A 142 4.04 -4.09 -8.60
C SER A 142 5.00 -5.12 -8.00
N ALA A 143 4.88 -6.40 -8.37
CA ALA A 143 5.74 -7.46 -7.88
C ALA A 143 7.20 -7.23 -8.31
N ILE A 144 7.43 -6.89 -9.58
CA ILE A 144 8.78 -6.58 -10.08
C ILE A 144 9.36 -5.35 -9.36
N GLY A 145 8.56 -4.29 -9.22
CA GLY A 145 8.99 -3.06 -8.55
C GLY A 145 9.35 -3.27 -7.09
N ALA A 146 8.52 -4.01 -6.34
CA ALA A 146 8.76 -4.35 -4.95
C ALA A 146 9.99 -5.24 -4.78
N ALA A 147 10.11 -6.32 -5.56
CA ALA A 147 11.24 -7.22 -5.52
C ALA A 147 12.56 -6.52 -5.86
N TYR A 148 12.58 -5.71 -6.93
CA TYR A 148 13.76 -4.95 -7.32
C TYR A 148 14.17 -3.93 -6.24
N THR A 149 13.21 -3.27 -5.61
CA THR A 149 13.48 -2.34 -4.51
C THR A 149 14.04 -3.07 -3.29
N SER A 150 13.46 -4.22 -2.92
CA SER A 150 13.96 -5.04 -1.81
C SER A 150 15.39 -5.53 -2.06
N VAL A 151 15.67 -6.04 -3.25
CA VAL A 151 17.01 -6.50 -3.63
C VAL A 151 18.02 -5.35 -3.68
N SER A 152 17.57 -4.13 -3.97
CA SER A 152 18.46 -2.97 -4.01
C SER A 152 19.10 -2.65 -2.64
N PHE A 153 18.52 -3.13 -1.52
CA PHE A 153 19.16 -3.04 -0.20
C PHE A 153 20.44 -3.85 -0.05
N PHE A 154 20.64 -4.86 -0.86
CA PHE A 154 21.91 -5.60 -0.82
C PHE A 154 23.12 -4.73 -1.16
N THR A 155 22.91 -3.57 -1.79
CA THR A 155 23.98 -2.57 -1.99
C THR A 155 24.51 -2.01 -0.68
N VAL A 156 23.77 -2.09 0.43
CA VAL A 156 24.24 -1.72 1.76
C VAL A 156 25.38 -2.66 2.21
N PHE A 157 25.28 -3.94 1.86
CA PHE A 157 26.29 -4.96 2.23
C PHE A 157 27.42 -5.06 1.20
N LYS A 158 27.12 -4.80 -0.08
CA LYS A 158 28.09 -4.85 -1.17
C LYS A 158 27.85 -3.70 -2.13
N LYS A 159 28.72 -2.69 -2.10
CA LYS A 159 28.59 -1.46 -2.89
C LYS A 159 28.62 -1.70 -4.41
N ASP A 160 29.40 -2.68 -4.86
CA ASP A 160 29.66 -2.94 -6.29
C ASP A 160 28.82 -4.13 -6.83
N ILE A 161 27.51 -4.07 -6.65
CA ILE A 161 26.59 -5.06 -7.27
C ILE A 161 26.30 -4.61 -8.70
N SER A 162 26.72 -5.43 -9.66
CA SER A 162 26.43 -5.19 -11.07
C SER A 162 24.91 -5.25 -11.35
N LEU A 163 24.46 -4.54 -12.39
CA LEU A 163 23.06 -4.56 -12.79
C LEU A 163 22.57 -5.99 -13.09
N LYS A 164 23.43 -6.83 -13.69
CA LYS A 164 23.12 -8.24 -13.97
C LYS A 164 22.88 -9.02 -12.68
N GLN A 165 23.75 -8.87 -11.68
CA GLN A 165 23.59 -9.51 -10.38
C GLN A 165 22.31 -9.07 -9.68
N ARG A 166 22.00 -7.77 -9.69
CA ARG A 166 20.76 -7.23 -9.13
C ARG A 166 19.51 -7.83 -9.79
N ASN A 167 19.49 -7.87 -11.12
CA ASN A 167 18.40 -8.48 -11.85
C ASN A 167 18.24 -9.98 -11.56
N THR A 168 19.35 -10.71 -11.50
CA THR A 168 19.34 -12.15 -11.15
C THR A 168 18.80 -12.36 -9.74
N CYS A 169 19.26 -11.58 -8.75
CA CYS A 169 18.72 -11.65 -7.38
C CYS A 169 17.24 -11.31 -7.34
N THR A 170 16.77 -10.34 -8.14
CA THR A 170 15.35 -9.99 -8.24
C THR A 170 14.52 -11.17 -8.76
N VAL A 171 14.99 -11.85 -9.81
CA VAL A 171 14.29 -13.03 -10.34
C VAL A 171 14.25 -14.16 -9.30
N ILE A 172 15.37 -14.43 -8.62
CA ILE A 172 15.45 -15.44 -7.56
C ILE A 172 14.47 -15.09 -6.42
N PHE A 173 14.42 -13.81 -6.02
CA PHE A 173 13.51 -13.35 -4.96
C PHE A 173 12.03 -13.56 -5.35
N ILE A 174 11.65 -13.24 -6.59
CA ILE A 174 10.30 -13.47 -7.11
C ILE A 174 9.98 -14.97 -7.16
N ALA A 175 10.92 -15.79 -7.64
CA ALA A 175 10.75 -17.25 -7.70
C ALA A 175 10.59 -17.86 -6.29
N ALA A 176 11.38 -17.42 -5.32
CA ALA A 176 11.26 -17.84 -3.92
C ALA A 176 9.92 -17.44 -3.31
N ALA A 177 9.44 -16.21 -3.58
CA ALA A 177 8.14 -15.75 -3.12
C ALA A 177 6.99 -16.55 -3.74
N LEU A 178 7.08 -16.90 -5.03
CA LEU A 178 6.10 -17.76 -5.71
C LEU A 178 6.10 -19.18 -5.11
N LEU A 179 7.29 -19.76 -4.88
CA LEU A 179 7.41 -21.07 -4.25
C LEU A 179 6.78 -21.08 -2.86
N LEU A 180 7.05 -20.04 -2.05
CA LEU A 180 6.47 -19.90 -0.73
C LEU A 180 4.94 -19.80 -0.80
N PHE A 181 4.40 -19.01 -1.74
CA PHE A 181 2.97 -18.89 -1.97
C PHE A 181 2.32 -20.24 -2.30
N VAL A 182 2.95 -21.03 -3.17
CA VAL A 182 2.43 -22.35 -3.56
C VAL A 182 2.47 -23.33 -2.36
N ILE A 183 3.55 -23.31 -1.57
CA ILE A 183 3.69 -24.20 -0.40
C ILE A 183 2.67 -23.86 0.68
N LEU A 184 2.44 -22.57 0.95
CA LEU A 184 1.49 -22.16 1.98
C LEU A 184 0.04 -22.51 1.63
N GLY A 185 -0.30 -22.61 0.35
CA GLY A 185 -1.65 -22.96 -0.11
C GLY A 185 -2.77 -22.02 0.39
N ALA A 186 -2.37 -20.87 0.95
CA ALA A 186 -3.29 -19.89 1.50
C ALA A 186 -4.08 -19.17 0.39
N THR A 187 -5.27 -18.67 0.74
CA THR A 187 -6.03 -17.85 -0.21
C THR A 187 -5.31 -16.52 -0.44
N PRO A 188 -5.36 -15.94 -1.65
CA PRO A 188 -4.75 -14.63 -1.89
C PRO A 188 -5.25 -13.54 -0.95
N ALA A 189 -6.53 -13.55 -0.60
CA ALA A 189 -7.14 -12.57 0.32
C ALA A 189 -6.59 -12.71 1.74
N SER A 190 -6.54 -13.93 2.30
CA SER A 190 -6.01 -14.17 3.64
C SER A 190 -4.53 -13.83 3.75
N LEU A 191 -3.75 -14.14 2.71
CA LEU A 191 -2.33 -13.78 2.66
C LEU A 191 -2.13 -12.26 2.64
N LEU A 192 -2.97 -11.52 1.91
CA LEU A 192 -2.94 -10.07 1.87
C LEU A 192 -3.27 -9.45 3.22
N ILE A 193 -4.25 -9.99 3.94
CA ILE A 193 -4.63 -9.55 5.29
C ILE A 193 -3.47 -9.80 6.26
N PHE A 194 -2.88 -10.99 6.23
CA PHE A 194 -1.72 -11.34 7.05
C PHE A 194 -0.53 -10.41 6.80
N VAL A 195 -0.15 -10.22 5.53
CA VAL A 195 0.97 -9.34 5.15
C VAL A 195 0.66 -7.88 5.51
N GLY A 196 -0.59 -7.43 5.35
CA GLY A 196 -1.01 -6.10 5.78
C GLY A 196 -0.85 -5.89 7.28
N GLY A 197 -1.27 -6.86 8.10
CA GLY A 197 -1.05 -6.85 9.54
C GLY A 197 0.44 -6.83 9.89
N PHE A 198 1.24 -7.69 9.27
CA PHE A 198 2.69 -7.74 9.51
C PHE A 198 3.40 -6.42 9.15
N ASN A 199 3.03 -5.80 8.04
CA ASN A 199 3.52 -4.48 7.68
C ASN A 199 3.13 -3.40 8.71
N GLY A 200 1.95 -3.54 9.32
CA GLY A 200 1.50 -2.69 10.43
C GLY A 200 2.40 -2.74 11.66
N LEU A 201 3.05 -3.90 11.92
CA LEU A 201 4.05 -4.04 13.00
C LEU A 201 5.38 -3.35 12.69
N VAL A 202 5.79 -3.37 11.42
CA VAL A 202 7.09 -2.80 11.00
C VAL A 202 7.01 -1.28 10.87
N LEU A 203 5.85 -0.76 10.51
CA LEU A 203 5.64 0.66 10.23
C LEU A 203 6.04 1.59 11.37
N PRO A 204 5.63 1.39 12.65
CA PRO A 204 5.97 2.29 13.75
C PRO A 204 7.48 2.35 14.04
N ILE A 205 8.20 1.26 13.85
CA ILE A 205 9.64 1.19 14.10
C ILE A 205 10.38 2.14 13.17
N GLY A 206 10.16 2.02 11.87
CA GLY A 206 10.81 2.87 10.88
C GLY A 206 10.40 4.34 11.04
N LEU A 207 9.10 4.61 11.24
CA LEU A 207 8.62 5.97 11.42
C LEU A 207 9.23 6.65 12.66
N THR A 208 9.36 5.91 13.77
CA THR A 208 10.00 6.42 14.99
C THR A 208 11.46 6.81 14.72
N LEU A 209 12.20 6.01 13.96
CA LEU A 209 13.58 6.35 13.59
C LEU A 209 13.65 7.62 12.74
N PHE A 210 12.75 7.78 11.77
CA PHE A 210 12.70 9.00 10.95
C PHE A 210 12.35 10.23 11.78
N VAL A 211 11.35 10.14 12.67
CA VAL A 211 10.96 11.24 13.54
C VAL A 211 12.07 11.58 14.54
N TYR A 212 12.75 10.56 15.08
CA TYR A 212 13.91 10.78 15.93
C TYR A 212 15.04 11.55 15.19
N VAL A 213 15.37 11.12 13.98
CA VAL A 213 16.36 11.83 13.15
C VAL A 213 15.92 13.27 12.88
N ALA A 214 14.64 13.46 12.49
CA ALA A 214 14.09 14.78 12.22
C ALA A 214 14.09 15.71 13.44
N ALA A 215 13.88 15.18 14.64
CA ALA A 215 13.81 15.97 15.87
C ALA A 215 15.19 16.27 16.48
N PHE A 216 16.10 15.29 16.46
CA PHE A 216 17.32 15.33 17.28
C PHE A 216 18.64 15.34 16.49
N ARG A 217 18.63 14.85 15.23
CA ARG A 217 19.87 14.72 14.45
C ARG A 217 20.05 15.88 13.46
N LYS A 218 20.28 17.08 14.01
CA LYS A 218 20.55 18.30 13.21
C LYS A 218 21.79 18.19 12.32
N ASP A 219 22.74 17.36 12.71
CA ASP A 219 23.93 17.03 11.95
C ASP A 219 23.63 16.37 10.60
N LEU A 220 22.52 15.61 10.52
CA LEU A 220 22.07 14.94 9.29
C LEU A 220 21.13 15.79 8.43
N ILE A 221 20.35 16.68 9.05
CA ILE A 221 19.33 17.48 8.34
C ILE A 221 19.90 18.79 7.78
N GLY A 222 21.07 19.21 8.26
CA GLY A 222 21.70 20.45 7.85
C GLY A 222 21.14 21.71 8.51
N TYR A 223 21.63 22.88 8.05
CA TYR A 223 21.43 24.16 8.70
C TYR A 223 19.98 24.69 8.77
N GLN A 224 19.10 24.23 7.87
CA GLN A 224 17.73 24.77 7.79
C GLN A 224 16.76 24.18 8.83
N GLY A 225 17.14 23.10 9.52
CA GLY A 225 16.31 22.43 10.51
C GLY A 225 15.02 21.85 9.90
N TYR A 226 14.40 20.94 10.63
CA TYR A 226 13.11 20.35 10.22
C TYR A 226 11.97 21.21 10.79
N PRO A 227 10.89 21.49 10.02
CA PRO A 227 9.78 22.30 10.52
C PRO A 227 9.13 21.69 11.76
N LYS A 228 9.00 22.47 12.85
CA LYS A 228 8.47 21.98 14.13
C LYS A 228 7.07 21.37 14.02
N TRP A 229 6.19 21.94 13.18
CA TRP A 229 4.84 21.41 12.98
C TRP A 229 4.85 20.00 12.34
N LEU A 230 5.78 19.73 11.43
CA LEU A 230 5.96 18.39 10.85
C LEU A 230 6.51 17.40 11.89
N THR A 231 7.38 17.85 12.78
CA THR A 231 7.87 17.01 13.90
C THR A 231 6.72 16.63 14.82
N VAL A 232 5.85 17.59 15.17
CA VAL A 232 4.66 17.31 16.00
C VAL A 232 3.72 16.32 15.30
N LEU A 233 3.41 16.54 14.02
CA LEU A 233 2.61 15.60 13.25
C LEU A 233 3.27 14.21 13.17
N GLY A 234 4.58 14.18 12.99
CA GLY A 234 5.36 12.94 12.99
C GLY A 234 5.22 12.17 14.32
N ILE A 235 5.32 12.86 15.45
CA ILE A 235 5.14 12.26 16.79
C ILE A 235 3.71 11.70 16.94
N LEU A 236 2.68 12.49 16.58
CA LEU A 236 1.30 12.03 16.62
C LEU A 236 1.08 10.79 15.76
N THR A 237 1.67 10.79 14.55
CA THR A 237 1.61 9.63 13.65
C THR A 237 2.36 8.43 14.23
N CYS A 238 3.49 8.63 14.92
CA CYS A 238 4.18 7.56 15.64
C CYS A 238 3.29 6.94 16.72
N VAL A 239 2.66 7.75 17.55
CA VAL A 239 1.74 7.24 18.59
C VAL A 239 0.63 6.41 17.98
N LEU A 240 0.00 6.94 16.90
CA LEU A 240 -1.06 6.22 16.19
C LEU A 240 -0.57 4.90 15.59
N THR A 241 0.59 4.90 14.93
CA THR A 241 1.13 3.69 14.31
C THR A 241 1.60 2.66 15.32
N TRP A 242 2.08 3.05 16.49
CA TRP A 242 2.36 2.12 17.60
C TRP A 242 1.08 1.48 18.13
N TYR A 243 0.01 2.24 18.30
CA TYR A 243 -1.30 1.69 18.66
C TYR A 243 -1.81 0.71 17.62
N MET A 244 -1.70 1.06 16.33
CA MET A 244 -2.04 0.16 15.22
C MET A 244 -1.16 -1.10 15.20
N GLY A 245 0.13 -0.96 15.49
CA GLY A 245 1.07 -2.08 15.62
C GLY A 245 0.65 -3.05 16.73
N TYR A 246 0.21 -2.53 17.87
CA TYR A 246 -0.33 -3.35 18.96
C TYR A 246 -1.57 -4.14 18.54
N ILE A 247 -2.50 -3.51 17.84
CA ILE A 247 -3.70 -4.18 17.28
C ILE A 247 -3.28 -5.26 16.27
N SER A 248 -2.35 -4.95 15.36
CA SER A 248 -1.83 -5.92 14.39
C SER A 248 -1.22 -7.15 15.07
N PHE A 249 -0.46 -6.94 16.13
CA PHE A 249 0.15 -8.03 16.90
C PHE A 249 -0.91 -8.99 17.42
N ASN A 250 -1.94 -8.46 18.08
CA ASN A 250 -3.03 -9.28 18.59
C ASN A 250 -3.79 -10.02 17.47
N THR A 251 -4.08 -9.34 16.37
CA THR A 251 -4.79 -9.95 15.23
C THR A 251 -3.98 -11.09 14.60
N ILE A 252 -2.68 -10.93 14.41
CA ILE A 252 -1.80 -11.96 13.87
C ILE A 252 -1.71 -13.15 14.83
N PHE A 253 -1.61 -12.91 16.13
CA PHE A 253 -1.52 -13.97 17.12
C PHE A 253 -2.78 -14.84 17.12
N HIS A 254 -3.97 -14.23 17.11
CA HIS A 254 -5.23 -14.96 17.00
C HIS A 254 -5.37 -15.73 15.68
N TYR A 255 -4.80 -15.19 14.59
CA TYR A 255 -4.82 -15.87 13.28
C TYR A 255 -3.89 -17.10 13.22
N LEU A 256 -2.83 -17.13 14.04
CA LEU A 256 -1.91 -18.27 14.12
C LEU A 256 -2.41 -19.37 15.07
N GLU A 257 -3.33 -19.05 15.98
CA GLU A 257 -3.95 -20.00 16.92
C GLU A 257 -5.21 -20.69 16.36
N SER A 258 -5.79 -20.14 15.28
CA SER A 258 -6.98 -20.66 14.59
C SER A 258 -6.61 -21.59 13.44
#